data_9e2b23994cbb95a3cd54e95576af44e4
#
_entry.id   9e2b23994cbb95a3cd54e95576af44e4
#
_cell.length_a   1.000
_cell.length_b   1.000
_cell.length_c   1.000
_cell.angle_alpha   90.00
_cell.angle_beta   90.00
_cell.angle_gamma   90.00
#
_symmetry.space_group_name_H-M   'P 1'
#
loop_
_entity.id
_entity.type
_entity.pdbx_description
1 polymer ?
#
loop_
_entity_poly.entity_id
_entity_poly.type
_entity_poly.pdbx_seq_one_letter_code
_entity_poly.pdbx_strand_id
1 'polypeptide(L)'
;LAGMALPGADAAAADSFVLALPLAHGQELLALLAYVGGLSAATGMVIVASVALSTMVSNDLVLPLLLRRGLLHAGSDIERSVLLIRRVAILLLALVAFAYHRHALDQQTLAQHGLLAFAAVAQFAPALIGGLYWRGASRTGAYAGVLAGTVVWVWCLLLPALLHIDGNLPAWVEDGPFGWAWLRPQSLFGLIGWDPLTHGVFWSLLANVSAFVFVSMRYRPLLQDQLAAADYLDPYAHRPAPLPGGWAVKLRGSELLTL
;
A
#
# COMPACT_ATOMS: atom_id res chain seq x y z
N LEU A 1 6.23 -28.35 -0.83
CA LEU A 1 6.43 -29.75 -0.41
C LEU A 1 7.52 -30.45 -1.23
N ALA A 2 7.48 -30.38 -2.59
CA ALA A 2 8.49 -31.05 -3.43
C ALA A 2 9.91 -30.49 -3.23
N GLY A 3 10.08 -29.18 -3.02
CA GLY A 3 11.37 -28.56 -2.75
C GLY A 3 12.00 -28.97 -1.41
N MET A 4 11.18 -29.32 -0.40
CA MET A 4 11.66 -29.78 0.90
C MET A 4 12.26 -31.22 0.86
N ALA A 5 12.04 -31.94 -0.23
CA ALA A 5 12.64 -33.25 -0.45
C ALA A 5 14.07 -33.18 -0.99
N LEU A 6 14.58 -32.00 -1.32
CA LEU A 6 15.96 -31.81 -1.76
C LEU A 6 16.91 -31.88 -0.55
N PRO A 7 18.04 -32.64 -0.65
CA PRO A 7 19.04 -32.66 0.41
C PRO A 7 19.59 -31.24 0.65
N GLY A 8 19.50 -30.73 1.89
CA GLY A 8 19.97 -29.40 2.25
C GLY A 8 19.00 -28.26 1.93
N ALA A 9 17.73 -28.57 1.68
CA ALA A 9 16.70 -27.55 1.45
C ALA A 9 16.29 -26.88 2.77
N ASP A 10 16.83 -25.71 3.03
CA ASP A 10 16.36 -24.84 4.11
C ASP A 10 15.11 -24.05 3.70
N ALA A 11 14.25 -23.72 4.66
CA ALA A 11 13.08 -22.88 4.41
C ALA A 11 13.46 -21.51 3.82
N ALA A 12 14.66 -21.00 4.11
CA ALA A 12 15.23 -19.80 3.51
C ALA A 12 15.48 -19.92 1.99
N ALA A 13 15.64 -21.14 1.47
CA ALA A 13 15.83 -21.40 0.05
C ALA A 13 14.50 -21.58 -0.71
N ALA A 14 13.35 -21.45 -0.04
CA ALA A 14 12.03 -21.70 -0.63
C ALA A 14 11.76 -20.86 -1.89
N ASP A 15 12.24 -19.63 -1.92
CA ASP A 15 12.09 -18.69 -3.05
C ASP A 15 12.83 -19.19 -4.30
N SER A 16 13.90 -19.98 -4.15
CA SER A 16 14.68 -20.51 -5.25
C SER A 16 14.23 -21.90 -5.74
N PHE A 17 13.27 -22.57 -5.10
CA PHE A 17 12.84 -23.92 -5.45
C PHE A 17 12.30 -24.04 -6.87
N VAL A 18 11.70 -22.97 -7.41
CA VAL A 18 11.21 -22.94 -8.80
C VAL A 18 12.35 -23.15 -9.80
N LEU A 19 13.57 -22.69 -9.47
CA LEU A 19 14.77 -22.86 -10.28
C LEU A 19 15.57 -24.09 -9.89
N ALA A 20 15.70 -24.34 -8.59
CA ALA A 20 16.52 -25.43 -8.05
C ALA A 20 15.96 -26.81 -8.38
N LEU A 21 14.63 -26.97 -8.39
CA LEU A 21 13.98 -28.26 -8.64
C LEU A 21 14.25 -28.79 -10.08
N PRO A 22 14.04 -28.03 -11.16
CA PRO A 22 14.37 -28.46 -12.50
C PRO A 22 15.87 -28.75 -12.70
N LEU A 23 16.73 -27.92 -12.08
CA LEU A 23 18.19 -28.13 -12.13
C LEU A 23 18.61 -29.42 -11.45
N ALA A 24 18.05 -29.73 -10.28
CA ALA A 24 18.32 -30.95 -9.55
C ALA A 24 17.91 -32.21 -10.31
N HIS A 25 16.93 -32.12 -11.22
CA HIS A 25 16.49 -33.21 -12.09
C HIS A 25 17.13 -33.16 -13.49
N GLY A 26 18.17 -32.34 -13.72
CA GLY A 26 18.85 -32.24 -14.98
C GLY A 26 18.04 -31.60 -16.13
N GLN A 27 16.97 -30.90 -15.81
CA GLN A 27 16.08 -30.24 -16.77
C GLN A 27 16.49 -28.76 -16.99
N GLU A 28 17.64 -28.53 -17.57
CA GLU A 28 18.21 -27.19 -17.74
C GLU A 28 17.31 -26.26 -18.57
N LEU A 29 16.65 -26.78 -19.62
CA LEU A 29 15.74 -25.98 -20.44
C LEU A 29 14.54 -25.49 -19.64
N LEU A 30 13.98 -26.31 -18.76
CA LEU A 30 12.86 -25.91 -17.92
C LEU A 30 13.28 -24.87 -16.88
N ALA A 31 14.46 -25.00 -16.30
CA ALA A 31 15.05 -24.00 -15.41
C ALA A 31 15.26 -22.66 -16.13
N LEU A 32 15.77 -22.68 -17.37
CA LEU A 32 15.95 -21.48 -18.18
C LEU A 32 14.59 -20.79 -18.48
N LEU A 33 13.57 -21.57 -18.85
CA LEU A 33 12.23 -21.03 -19.10
C LEU A 33 11.61 -20.43 -17.82
N ALA A 34 11.78 -21.09 -16.68
CA ALA A 34 11.32 -20.56 -15.39
C ALA A 34 12.03 -19.26 -15.03
N TYR A 35 13.35 -19.17 -15.25
CA TYR A 35 14.14 -17.96 -15.03
C TYR A 35 13.70 -16.80 -15.92
N VAL A 36 13.59 -17.02 -17.23
CA VAL A 36 13.15 -15.99 -18.19
C VAL A 36 11.72 -15.53 -17.89
N GLY A 37 10.83 -16.48 -17.56
CA GLY A 37 9.46 -16.19 -17.17
C GLY A 37 9.38 -15.34 -15.90
N GLY A 38 10.14 -15.71 -14.87
CA GLY A 38 10.24 -14.96 -13.62
C GLY A 38 10.79 -13.55 -13.80
N LEU A 39 11.87 -13.42 -14.59
CA LEU A 39 12.47 -12.12 -14.92
C LEU A 39 11.49 -11.22 -15.70
N SER A 40 10.76 -11.79 -16.66
CA SER A 40 9.75 -11.07 -17.44
C SER A 40 8.61 -10.57 -16.54
N ALA A 41 8.09 -11.43 -15.67
CA ALA A 41 7.02 -11.07 -14.72
C ALA A 41 7.47 -9.97 -13.74
N ALA A 42 8.66 -10.11 -13.15
CA ALA A 42 9.23 -9.13 -12.24
C ALA A 42 9.44 -7.77 -12.92
N THR A 43 9.97 -7.77 -14.15
CA THR A 43 10.16 -6.55 -14.94
C THR A 43 8.83 -5.85 -15.23
N GLY A 44 7.81 -6.61 -15.63
CA GLY A 44 6.46 -6.08 -15.87
C GLY A 44 5.87 -5.43 -14.61
N MET A 45 6.00 -6.08 -13.46
CA MET A 45 5.53 -5.57 -12.17
C MET A 45 6.24 -4.26 -11.78
N VAL A 46 7.56 -4.20 -11.93
CA VAL A 46 8.36 -2.99 -11.62
C VAL A 46 7.95 -1.83 -12.52
N ILE A 47 7.75 -2.07 -13.82
CA ILE A 47 7.32 -1.04 -14.77
C ILE A 47 5.94 -0.48 -14.36
N VAL A 48 4.95 -1.34 -14.14
CA VAL A 48 3.58 -0.92 -13.78
C VAL A 48 3.58 -0.13 -12.47
N ALA A 49 4.24 -0.66 -11.43
CA ALA A 49 4.33 0.01 -10.13
C ALA A 49 5.04 1.36 -10.23
N SER A 50 6.16 1.44 -10.95
CA SER A 50 6.93 2.67 -11.11
C SER A 50 6.15 3.74 -11.86
N VAL A 51 5.43 3.38 -12.92
CA VAL A 51 4.58 4.31 -13.69
C VAL A 51 3.43 4.81 -12.84
N ALA A 52 2.73 3.92 -12.11
CA ALA A 52 1.63 4.29 -11.24
C ALA A 52 2.08 5.26 -10.13
N LEU A 53 3.13 4.89 -9.39
CA LEU A 53 3.66 5.72 -8.30
C LEU A 53 4.22 7.06 -8.80
N SER A 54 4.96 7.07 -9.90
CA SER A 54 5.50 8.33 -10.47
C SER A 54 4.39 9.27 -10.93
N THR A 55 3.28 8.73 -11.43
CA THR A 55 2.11 9.51 -11.82
C THR A 55 1.43 10.12 -10.60
N MET A 56 1.23 9.35 -9.52
CA MET A 56 0.69 9.85 -8.25
C MET A 56 1.60 10.93 -7.64
N VAL A 57 2.90 10.68 -7.55
CA VAL A 57 3.87 11.67 -7.03
C VAL A 57 3.86 12.94 -7.87
N SER A 58 3.83 12.82 -9.20
CA SER A 58 3.81 13.97 -10.09
C SER A 58 2.53 14.80 -9.92
N ASN A 59 1.37 14.14 -9.96
CA ASN A 59 0.08 14.83 -10.04
C ASN A 59 -0.42 15.31 -8.67
N ASP A 60 -0.21 14.52 -7.62
CA ASP A 60 -0.81 14.78 -6.31
C ASP A 60 0.13 15.52 -5.35
N LEU A 61 1.45 15.39 -5.52
CA LEU A 61 2.43 16.02 -4.65
C LEU A 61 3.18 17.16 -5.34
N VAL A 62 3.86 16.87 -6.44
CA VAL A 62 4.84 17.80 -7.02
C VAL A 62 4.15 18.91 -7.79
N LEU A 63 3.19 18.60 -8.66
CA LEU A 63 2.51 19.59 -9.49
C LEU A 63 1.73 20.62 -8.67
N PRO A 64 0.90 20.24 -7.66
CA PRO A 64 0.23 21.20 -6.80
C PRO A 64 1.21 22.09 -6.01
N LEU A 65 2.34 21.53 -5.57
CA LEU A 65 3.35 22.28 -4.83
C LEU A 65 4.04 23.32 -5.72
N LEU A 66 4.40 22.96 -6.95
CA LEU A 66 5.04 23.87 -7.92
C LEU A 66 4.08 24.99 -8.35
N LEU A 67 2.80 24.66 -8.58
CA LEU A 67 1.78 25.66 -8.90
C LEU A 67 1.55 26.64 -7.74
N ARG A 68 1.46 26.14 -6.50
CA ARG A 68 1.31 27.01 -5.31
C ARG A 68 2.49 27.94 -5.08
N ARG A 69 3.69 27.53 -5.48
CA ARG A 69 4.91 28.33 -5.36
C ARG A 69 5.15 29.25 -6.57
N GLY A 70 4.28 29.23 -7.58
CA GLY A 70 4.43 30.04 -8.78
C GLY A 70 5.65 29.69 -9.63
N LEU A 71 6.24 28.52 -9.44
CA LEU A 71 7.43 28.06 -10.16
C LEU A 71 7.11 27.59 -11.58
N LEU A 72 5.85 27.28 -11.87
CA LEU A 72 5.36 26.94 -13.20
C LEU A 72 4.47 28.06 -13.71
N HIS A 73 4.91 28.74 -14.78
CA HIS A 73 4.08 29.67 -15.52
C HIS A 73 3.22 28.88 -16.52
N ALA A 74 1.98 29.31 -16.72
CA ALA A 74 1.07 28.69 -17.70
C ALA A 74 1.63 28.92 -19.12
N GLY A 75 2.37 27.95 -19.64
CA GLY A 75 3.01 27.97 -20.95
C GLY A 75 3.45 26.58 -21.40
N SER A 76 4.09 26.52 -22.57
CA SER A 76 4.49 25.28 -23.27
C SER A 76 5.42 24.34 -22.51
N ASP A 77 5.97 24.74 -21.36
CA ASP A 77 6.97 23.97 -20.63
C ASP A 77 6.38 23.05 -19.56
N ILE A 78 5.06 23.09 -19.30
CA ILE A 78 4.40 22.24 -18.29
C ILE A 78 4.55 20.78 -18.63
N GLU A 79 4.36 20.41 -19.89
CA GLU A 79 4.46 19.01 -20.33
C GLU A 79 5.87 18.45 -20.10
N ARG A 80 6.89 19.20 -20.48
CA ARG A 80 8.30 18.82 -20.27
C ARG A 80 8.63 18.69 -18.78
N SER A 81 8.12 19.61 -17.97
CA SER A 81 8.32 19.60 -16.52
C SER A 81 7.66 18.38 -15.89
N VAL A 82 6.43 18.03 -16.27
CA VAL A 82 5.72 16.84 -15.79
C VAL A 82 6.47 15.56 -16.19
N LEU A 83 6.96 15.46 -17.43
CA LEU A 83 7.75 14.32 -17.88
C LEU A 83 9.06 14.20 -17.10
N LEU A 84 9.75 15.31 -16.85
CA LEU A 84 10.97 15.29 -16.05
C LEU A 84 10.70 14.84 -14.60
N ILE A 85 9.66 15.37 -13.97
CA ILE A 85 9.23 14.99 -12.62
C ILE A 85 8.96 13.49 -12.54
N ARG A 86 8.23 12.93 -13.51
CA ARG A 86 7.95 11.48 -13.56
C ARG A 86 9.23 10.65 -13.71
N ARG A 87 10.16 11.05 -14.59
CA ARG A 87 11.44 10.36 -14.77
C ARG A 87 12.28 10.39 -13.49
N VAL A 88 12.37 11.56 -12.86
CA VAL A 88 13.09 11.71 -11.58
C VAL A 88 12.43 10.88 -10.48
N ALA A 89 11.10 10.88 -10.40
CA ALA A 89 10.36 10.05 -9.45
C ALA A 89 10.63 8.55 -9.65
N ILE A 90 10.63 8.06 -10.90
CA ILE A 90 10.97 6.64 -11.21
C ILE A 90 12.39 6.32 -10.75
N LEU A 91 13.37 7.18 -11.06
CA LEU A 91 14.76 6.96 -10.65
C LEU A 91 14.91 6.96 -9.13
N LEU A 92 14.27 7.89 -8.43
CA LEU A 92 14.30 7.94 -6.96
C LEU A 92 13.65 6.70 -6.35
N LEU A 93 12.50 6.26 -6.87
CA LEU A 93 11.84 5.04 -6.42
C LEU A 93 12.73 3.80 -6.64
N ALA A 94 13.38 3.71 -7.81
CA ALA A 94 14.31 2.63 -8.10
C ALA A 94 15.53 2.63 -7.17
N LEU A 95 16.08 3.82 -6.86
CA LEU A 95 17.19 3.96 -5.92
C LEU A 95 16.79 3.58 -4.48
N VAL A 96 15.60 4.00 -4.04
CA VAL A 96 15.09 3.62 -2.71
C VAL A 96 14.85 2.11 -2.64
N ALA A 97 14.25 1.52 -3.68
CA ALA A 97 14.05 0.08 -3.75
C ALA A 97 15.38 -0.69 -3.74
N PHE A 98 16.39 -0.20 -4.48
CA PHE A 98 17.73 -0.79 -4.49
C PHE A 98 18.42 -0.66 -3.13
N ALA A 99 18.33 0.51 -2.49
CA ALA A 99 18.88 0.71 -1.15
C ALA A 99 18.21 -0.22 -0.12
N TYR A 100 16.88 -0.35 -0.18
CA TYR A 100 16.13 -1.29 0.65
C TYR A 100 16.61 -2.74 0.40
N HIS A 101 16.74 -3.14 -0.86
CA HIS A 101 17.25 -4.46 -1.23
C HIS A 101 18.64 -4.73 -0.63
N ARG A 102 19.54 -3.76 -0.71
CA ARG A 102 20.91 -3.91 -0.17
C ARG A 102 20.96 -4.09 1.34
N HIS A 103 19.98 -3.54 2.08
CA HIS A 103 20.00 -3.55 3.55
C HIS A 103 19.05 -4.60 4.17
N ALA A 104 18.00 -5.00 3.48
CA ALA A 104 16.92 -5.78 4.09
C ALA A 104 16.84 -7.24 3.61
N LEU A 105 17.51 -7.63 2.50
CA LEU A 105 17.23 -8.92 1.85
C LEU A 105 18.06 -10.10 2.34
N ASP A 106 19.11 -9.90 3.12
CA ASP A 106 19.97 -11.01 3.49
C ASP A 106 19.34 -11.98 4.52
N GLN A 107 18.20 -11.62 5.13
CA GLN A 107 17.63 -12.33 6.27
C GLN A 107 16.16 -12.77 6.14
N GLN A 108 15.45 -12.32 5.11
CA GLN A 108 14.01 -12.61 4.98
C GLN A 108 13.63 -13.12 3.60
N THR A 109 12.61 -14.00 3.54
CA THR A 109 12.08 -14.51 2.28
C THR A 109 11.33 -13.44 1.50
N LEU A 110 11.27 -13.56 0.16
CA LEU A 110 10.47 -12.67 -0.70
C LEU A 110 8.99 -12.63 -0.27
N ALA A 111 8.47 -13.76 0.21
CA ALA A 111 7.11 -13.85 0.73
C ALA A 111 6.88 -12.94 1.94
N GLN A 112 7.84 -12.90 2.87
CA GLN A 112 7.75 -12.01 4.05
C GLN A 112 7.76 -10.53 3.66
N HIS A 113 8.59 -10.13 2.69
CA HIS A 113 8.60 -8.77 2.15
C HIS A 113 7.27 -8.41 1.47
N GLY A 114 6.69 -9.35 0.73
CA GLY A 114 5.36 -9.18 0.13
C GLY A 114 4.27 -8.97 1.18
N LEU A 115 4.26 -9.79 2.23
CA LEU A 115 3.29 -9.68 3.32
C LEU A 115 3.46 -8.37 4.11
N LEU A 116 4.70 -7.92 4.33
CA LEU A 116 5.00 -6.63 4.94
C LEU A 116 4.40 -5.47 4.11
N ALA A 117 4.58 -5.50 2.78
CA ALA A 117 4.03 -4.50 1.88
C ALA A 117 2.50 -4.53 1.85
N PHE A 118 1.88 -5.71 1.82
CA PHE A 118 0.42 -5.84 1.91
C PHE A 118 -0.13 -5.31 3.24
N ALA A 119 0.56 -5.52 4.35
CA ALA A 119 0.19 -4.95 5.64
C ALA A 119 0.22 -3.41 5.63
N ALA A 120 1.16 -2.80 4.90
CA ALA A 120 1.19 -1.34 4.70
C ALA A 120 -0.02 -0.85 3.89
N VAL A 121 -0.34 -1.52 2.79
CA VAL A 121 -1.50 -1.18 1.94
C VAL A 121 -2.81 -1.37 2.71
N ALA A 122 -2.91 -2.38 3.57
CA ALA A 122 -4.07 -2.65 4.40
C ALA A 122 -4.42 -1.48 5.34
N GLN A 123 -3.48 -0.56 5.63
CA GLN A 123 -3.75 0.64 6.42
C GLN A 123 -4.75 1.60 5.75
N PHE A 124 -4.95 1.52 4.46
CA PHE A 124 -5.95 2.33 3.75
C PHE A 124 -7.37 1.73 3.85
N ALA A 125 -7.50 0.44 4.16
CA ALA A 125 -8.78 -0.27 4.16
C ALA A 125 -9.81 0.33 5.14
N PRO A 126 -9.49 0.69 6.40
CA PRO A 126 -10.46 1.29 7.30
C PRO A 126 -11.03 2.62 6.79
N ALA A 127 -10.18 3.47 6.20
CA ALA A 127 -10.59 4.75 5.64
C ALA A 127 -11.47 4.57 4.40
N LEU A 128 -11.16 3.61 3.52
CA LEU A 128 -11.96 3.28 2.34
C LEU A 128 -13.32 2.70 2.73
N ILE A 129 -13.33 1.67 3.59
CA ILE A 129 -14.57 1.01 4.02
C ILE A 129 -15.43 2.00 4.82
N GLY A 130 -14.83 2.73 5.76
CA GLY A 130 -15.54 3.73 6.54
C GLY A 130 -16.09 4.86 5.69
N GLY A 131 -15.33 5.35 4.71
CA GLY A 131 -15.78 6.39 3.78
C GLY A 131 -16.96 5.95 2.91
N LEU A 132 -17.03 4.66 2.54
CA LEU A 132 -18.11 4.10 1.71
C LEU A 132 -19.38 3.78 2.51
N TYR A 133 -19.25 3.31 3.75
CA TYR A 133 -20.40 2.77 4.51
C TYR A 133 -20.80 3.61 5.73
N TRP A 134 -19.93 4.49 6.22
CA TRP A 134 -20.20 5.24 7.44
C TRP A 134 -20.38 6.74 7.16
N ARG A 135 -21.61 7.24 7.28
CA ARG A 135 -21.95 8.66 7.09
C ARG A 135 -21.24 9.62 8.05
N GLY A 136 -20.78 9.13 9.20
CA GLY A 136 -20.02 9.90 10.19
C GLY A 136 -18.52 9.97 9.92
N ALA A 137 -18.02 9.28 8.88
CA ALA A 137 -16.63 9.33 8.51
C ALA A 137 -16.21 10.74 8.15
N SER A 138 -15.07 11.19 8.69
CA SER A 138 -14.53 12.51 8.39
C SER A 138 -13.17 12.38 7.71
N ARG A 139 -12.85 13.35 6.87
CA ARG A 139 -11.54 13.43 6.19
C ARG A 139 -10.40 13.48 7.20
N THR A 140 -10.55 14.25 8.28
CA THR A 140 -9.57 14.34 9.36
C THR A 140 -9.40 13.01 10.10
N GLY A 141 -10.50 12.26 10.29
CA GLY A 141 -10.47 10.93 10.86
C GLY A 141 -9.70 9.95 9.97
N ALA A 142 -9.92 9.97 8.66
CA ALA A 142 -9.22 9.13 7.71
C ALA A 142 -7.70 9.38 7.75
N TYR A 143 -7.26 10.64 7.74
CA TYR A 143 -5.84 10.97 7.88
C TYR A 143 -5.26 10.52 9.23
N ALA A 144 -5.97 10.74 10.33
CA ALA A 144 -5.53 10.34 11.66
C ALA A 144 -5.41 8.81 11.77
N GLY A 145 -6.37 8.07 11.23
CA GLY A 145 -6.36 6.61 11.20
C GLY A 145 -5.16 6.07 10.41
N VAL A 146 -5.01 6.49 9.16
CA VAL A 146 -3.90 6.05 8.30
C VAL A 146 -2.56 6.40 8.94
N LEU A 147 -2.41 7.62 9.50
CA LEU A 147 -1.16 8.03 10.15
C LEU A 147 -0.87 7.17 11.38
N ALA A 148 -1.83 6.98 12.28
CA ALA A 148 -1.66 6.17 13.48
C ALA A 148 -1.32 4.72 13.15
N GLY A 149 -2.05 4.12 12.20
CA GLY A 149 -1.80 2.76 11.73
C GLY A 149 -0.42 2.61 11.09
N THR A 150 -0.02 3.56 10.24
CA THR A 150 1.31 3.56 9.60
C THR A 150 2.43 3.69 10.63
N VAL A 151 2.28 4.54 11.65
CA VAL A 151 3.29 4.68 12.72
C VAL A 151 3.47 3.37 13.47
N VAL A 152 2.39 2.69 13.84
CA VAL A 152 2.46 1.39 14.52
C VAL A 152 3.00 0.30 13.58
N TRP A 153 2.62 0.32 12.29
CA TRP A 153 3.17 -0.60 11.29
C TRP A 153 4.68 -0.42 11.11
N VAL A 154 5.14 0.83 10.99
CA VAL A 154 6.59 1.14 10.93
C VAL A 154 7.29 0.62 12.16
N TRP A 155 6.72 0.86 13.35
CA TRP A 155 7.31 0.45 14.61
C TRP A 155 7.40 -1.07 14.76
N CYS A 156 6.30 -1.79 14.49
CA CYS A 156 6.22 -3.24 14.75
C CYS A 156 6.83 -4.10 13.65
N LEU A 157 6.77 -3.65 12.40
CA LEU A 157 7.10 -4.47 11.24
C LEU A 157 8.28 -3.92 10.44
N LEU A 158 8.22 -2.66 10.01
CA LEU A 158 9.25 -2.10 9.14
C LEU A 158 10.57 -1.90 9.88
N LEU A 159 10.52 -1.35 11.08
CA LEU A 159 11.72 -1.05 11.87
C LEU A 159 12.52 -2.31 12.23
N PRO A 160 11.93 -3.39 12.76
CA PRO A 160 12.64 -4.65 12.97
C PRO A 160 13.18 -5.23 11.66
N ALA A 161 12.43 -5.14 10.55
CA ALA A 161 12.87 -5.65 9.26
C ALA A 161 14.10 -4.90 8.71
N LEU A 162 14.20 -3.59 8.93
CA LEU A 162 15.34 -2.77 8.50
C LEU A 162 16.56 -2.88 9.43
N LEU A 163 16.33 -3.13 10.72
CA LEU A 163 17.40 -3.17 11.73
C LEU A 163 17.91 -4.57 12.03
N HIS A 164 17.44 -5.58 11.32
CA HIS A 164 17.98 -6.93 11.42
C HIS A 164 19.36 -6.96 10.73
N ILE A 165 20.41 -6.72 11.51
CA ILE A 165 21.79 -6.74 11.03
C ILE A 165 22.47 -7.99 11.57
N ASP A 166 23.02 -8.82 10.69
CA ASP A 166 23.73 -10.06 11.03
C ASP A 166 22.94 -11.05 11.94
N GLY A 167 21.62 -11.10 11.78
CA GLY A 167 20.74 -11.97 12.55
C GLY A 167 20.39 -11.48 13.95
N ASN A 168 20.86 -10.31 14.35
CA ASN A 168 20.59 -9.73 15.67
C ASN A 168 19.84 -8.41 15.54
N LEU A 169 18.86 -8.19 16.42
CA LEU A 169 18.22 -6.90 16.58
C LEU A 169 19.00 -6.05 17.58
N PRO A 170 19.06 -4.72 17.42
CA PRO A 170 19.63 -3.85 18.43
C PRO A 170 18.93 -4.03 19.78
N ALA A 171 19.68 -4.02 20.87
CA ALA A 171 19.17 -4.26 22.23
C ALA A 171 17.97 -3.37 22.60
N TRP A 172 17.95 -2.11 22.13
CA TRP A 172 16.81 -1.20 22.36
C TRP A 172 15.53 -1.60 21.63
N VAL A 173 15.62 -2.42 20.57
CA VAL A 173 14.46 -2.98 19.87
C VAL A 173 14.00 -4.27 20.58
N GLU A 174 14.96 -5.10 21.05
CA GLU A 174 14.65 -6.33 21.78
C GLU A 174 14.10 -6.05 23.18
N ASP A 175 14.67 -5.09 23.92
CA ASP A 175 14.27 -4.75 25.28
C ASP A 175 13.16 -3.71 25.34
N GLY A 176 12.89 -3.07 24.20
CA GLY A 176 11.98 -1.93 24.07
C GLY A 176 12.68 -0.60 24.31
N PRO A 177 12.16 0.51 23.78
CA PRO A 177 12.73 1.83 23.95
C PRO A 177 12.72 2.19 25.45
N PHE A 178 13.82 2.71 25.93
CA PHE A 178 14.04 3.05 27.34
C PHE A 178 13.91 1.88 28.33
N GLY A 179 14.01 0.60 27.85
CA GLY A 179 13.83 -0.58 28.68
C GLY A 179 12.38 -0.91 29.02
N TRP A 180 11.41 -0.32 28.32
CA TRP A 180 9.99 -0.57 28.53
C TRP A 180 9.53 -1.80 27.76
N ALA A 181 9.47 -2.94 28.43
CA ALA A 181 9.10 -4.23 27.84
C ALA A 181 7.74 -4.25 27.13
N TRP A 182 6.80 -3.41 27.53
CA TRP A 182 5.46 -3.31 26.93
C TRP A 182 5.42 -2.56 25.57
N LEU A 183 6.53 -1.86 25.21
CA LEU A 183 6.71 -1.19 23.93
C LEU A 183 7.57 -1.99 22.94
N ARG A 184 7.90 -3.24 23.25
CA ARG A 184 8.66 -4.10 22.34
C ARG A 184 7.91 -4.25 21.00
N PRO A 185 8.56 -4.02 19.85
CA PRO A 185 7.91 -4.10 18.56
C PRO A 185 7.24 -5.44 18.27
N GLN A 186 7.87 -6.54 18.72
CA GLN A 186 7.40 -7.90 18.48
C GLN A 186 6.45 -8.43 19.56
N SER A 187 6.25 -7.72 20.67
CA SER A 187 5.40 -8.14 21.78
C SER A 187 4.78 -6.94 22.51
N LEU A 188 4.11 -6.06 21.76
CA LEU A 188 3.39 -4.92 22.33
C LEU A 188 2.39 -5.39 23.39
N PHE A 189 2.36 -4.68 24.50
CA PHE A 189 1.50 -4.95 25.66
C PHE A 189 1.66 -6.36 26.24
N GLY A 190 2.81 -7.04 26.00
CA GLY A 190 3.10 -8.35 26.59
C GLY A 190 2.39 -9.52 25.94
N LEU A 191 1.80 -9.37 24.76
CA LEU A 191 1.23 -10.46 23.98
C LEU A 191 2.37 -11.31 23.37
N ILE A 192 2.77 -12.34 24.10
CA ILE A 192 3.82 -13.29 23.69
C ILE A 192 3.17 -14.49 22.99
N GLY A 193 3.82 -14.99 21.93
CA GLY A 193 3.40 -16.23 21.24
C GLY A 193 2.66 -16.02 19.92
N TRP A 194 2.46 -14.80 19.51
CA TRP A 194 1.95 -14.49 18.16
C TRP A 194 3.10 -14.38 17.17
N ASP A 195 2.82 -14.79 15.92
CA ASP A 195 3.73 -14.50 14.83
C ASP A 195 3.95 -13.00 14.70
N PRO A 196 5.20 -12.50 14.52
CA PRO A 196 5.52 -11.08 14.47
C PRO A 196 4.71 -10.30 13.43
N LEU A 197 4.44 -10.91 12.26
CA LEU A 197 3.62 -10.29 11.22
C LEU A 197 2.17 -10.12 11.68
N THR A 198 1.56 -11.20 12.19
CA THR A 198 0.17 -11.18 12.68
C THR A 198 0.00 -10.17 13.81
N HIS A 199 0.95 -10.15 14.73
CA HIS A 199 0.99 -9.20 15.84
C HIS A 199 1.05 -7.74 15.35
N GLY A 200 1.98 -7.44 14.45
CA GLY A 200 2.15 -6.09 13.90
C GLY A 200 0.95 -5.61 13.08
N VAL A 201 0.36 -6.49 12.26
CA VAL A 201 -0.86 -6.19 11.48
C VAL A 201 -2.04 -5.92 12.41
N PHE A 202 -2.24 -6.76 13.44
CA PHE A 202 -3.33 -6.58 14.39
C PHE A 202 -3.26 -5.22 15.09
N TRP A 203 -2.12 -4.88 15.69
CA TRP A 203 -1.97 -3.63 16.43
C TRP A 203 -2.01 -2.41 15.53
N SER A 204 -1.43 -2.47 14.34
CA SER A 204 -1.47 -1.36 13.39
C SER A 204 -2.89 -1.08 12.88
N LEU A 205 -3.65 -2.11 12.54
CA LEU A 205 -5.06 -1.95 12.14
C LEU A 205 -5.95 -1.51 13.30
N LEU A 206 -5.71 -2.04 14.50
CA LEU A 206 -6.45 -1.60 15.70
C LEU A 206 -6.22 -0.12 16.00
N ALA A 207 -4.97 0.33 15.95
CA ALA A 207 -4.63 1.75 16.11
C ALA A 207 -5.26 2.62 15.02
N ASN A 208 -5.23 2.15 13.78
CA ASN A 208 -5.83 2.82 12.63
C ASN A 208 -7.34 3.00 12.81
N VAL A 209 -8.06 1.89 13.02
CA VAL A 209 -9.53 1.92 13.21
C VAL A 209 -9.92 2.77 14.41
N SER A 210 -9.21 2.61 15.54
CA SER A 210 -9.47 3.37 16.75
C SER A 210 -9.27 4.87 16.55
N ALA A 211 -8.19 5.28 15.93
CA ALA A 211 -7.91 6.68 15.63
C ALA A 211 -8.91 7.24 14.61
N PHE A 212 -9.23 6.48 13.56
CA PHE A 212 -10.22 6.86 12.55
C PHE A 212 -11.60 7.11 13.17
N VAL A 213 -12.09 6.15 13.96
CA VAL A 213 -13.39 6.25 14.60
C VAL A 213 -13.42 7.40 15.63
N PHE A 214 -12.42 7.44 16.53
CA PHE A 214 -12.35 8.44 17.57
C PHE A 214 -12.31 9.87 17.02
N VAL A 215 -11.44 10.12 16.03
CA VAL A 215 -11.30 11.46 15.42
C VAL A 215 -12.55 11.80 14.59
N SER A 216 -13.13 10.85 13.86
CA SER A 216 -14.37 11.10 13.10
C SER A 216 -15.56 11.41 14.01
N MET A 217 -15.65 10.77 15.18
CA MET A 217 -16.69 11.07 16.17
C MET A 217 -16.46 12.44 16.84
N ARG A 218 -15.21 12.85 17.03
CA ARG A 218 -14.86 14.11 17.70
C ARG A 218 -14.97 15.31 16.77
N TYR A 219 -14.64 15.15 15.50
CA TYR A 219 -14.66 16.19 14.47
C TYR A 219 -15.74 15.87 13.45
N ARG A 220 -16.84 16.62 13.49
CA ARG A 220 -17.91 16.45 12.50
C ARG A 220 -17.38 16.70 11.08
N PRO A 221 -17.79 15.91 10.09
CA PRO A 221 -17.44 16.14 8.71
C PRO A 221 -17.89 17.53 8.26
N LEU A 222 -17.06 18.19 7.46
CA LEU A 222 -17.39 19.48 6.85
C LEU A 222 -18.64 19.34 5.98
N LEU A 223 -19.40 20.44 5.82
CA LEU A 223 -20.62 20.44 4.99
C LEU A 223 -20.34 19.94 3.57
N GLN A 224 -19.16 20.28 3.03
CA GLN A 224 -18.72 19.81 1.72
C GLN A 224 -18.52 18.28 1.68
N ASP A 225 -17.95 17.69 2.74
CA ASP A 225 -17.77 16.25 2.85
C ASP A 225 -19.11 15.52 2.99
N GLN A 226 -20.08 16.15 3.68
CA GLN A 226 -21.44 15.60 3.82
C GLN A 226 -22.20 15.62 2.51
N LEU A 227 -22.07 16.69 1.72
CA LEU A 227 -22.68 16.79 0.40
C LEU A 227 -22.08 15.76 -0.58
N ALA A 228 -20.76 15.64 -0.60
CA ALA A 228 -20.09 14.61 -1.40
C ALA A 228 -20.49 13.19 -0.96
N ALA A 229 -20.60 12.94 0.34
CA ALA A 229 -21.03 11.63 0.86
C ALA A 229 -22.48 11.30 0.46
N ALA A 230 -23.38 12.30 0.36
CA ALA A 230 -24.75 12.09 -0.08
C ALA A 230 -24.82 11.56 -1.52
N ASP A 231 -23.92 12.04 -2.40
CA ASP A 231 -23.87 11.59 -3.80
C ASP A 231 -23.44 10.10 -3.93
N TYR A 232 -22.61 9.61 -3.02
CA TYR A 232 -22.10 8.22 -3.05
C TYR A 232 -22.90 7.26 -2.18
N LEU A 233 -23.39 7.72 -1.02
CA LEU A 233 -24.08 6.86 -0.06
C LEU A 233 -25.59 6.76 -0.30
N ASP A 234 -26.15 7.70 -1.01
CA ASP A 234 -27.57 7.69 -1.36
C ASP A 234 -27.81 8.05 -2.83
N PRO A 235 -27.47 7.14 -3.76
CA PRO A 235 -27.62 7.37 -5.20
C PRO A 235 -29.09 7.55 -5.61
N TYR A 236 -30.03 7.26 -4.71
CA TYR A 236 -31.48 7.45 -4.94
C TYR A 236 -32.00 8.80 -4.47
N ALA A 237 -31.27 9.53 -3.63
CA ALA A 237 -31.66 10.86 -3.17
C ALA A 237 -31.71 11.89 -4.32
N HIS A 238 -30.93 11.64 -5.38
CA HIS A 238 -30.85 12.50 -6.56
C HIS A 238 -31.64 11.96 -7.76
N ARG A 239 -32.59 11.03 -7.55
CA ARG A 239 -33.50 10.71 -8.66
C ARG A 239 -34.26 11.99 -8.99
N PRO A 240 -34.15 12.49 -10.22
CA PRO A 240 -34.99 13.59 -10.66
C PRO A 240 -36.43 13.18 -10.38
N ALA A 241 -37.21 14.10 -9.80
CA ALA A 241 -38.62 13.86 -9.57
C ALA A 241 -39.26 13.31 -10.88
N PRO A 242 -40.06 12.26 -10.81
CA PRO A 242 -40.69 11.73 -12.00
C PRO A 242 -41.36 12.90 -12.75
N LEU A 243 -40.96 13.10 -14.00
CA LEU A 243 -41.50 14.18 -14.81
C LEU A 243 -43.03 14.13 -14.72
N PRO A 244 -43.72 15.27 -14.48
CA PRO A 244 -45.16 15.29 -14.46
C PRO A 244 -45.67 14.83 -15.82
N GLY A 245 -46.31 13.66 -15.86
CA GLY A 245 -46.73 13.01 -17.09
C GLY A 245 -46.34 11.55 -17.20
N GLY A 246 -45.64 11.03 -16.15
CA GLY A 246 -45.28 9.61 -16.07
C GLY A 246 -44.24 9.17 -17.08
N TRP A 247 -43.75 7.98 -16.86
CA TRP A 247 -42.76 7.21 -17.60
C TRP A 247 -43.04 6.96 -19.07
N ALA A 248 -43.97 7.66 -19.67
CA ALA A 248 -44.39 7.54 -21.08
C ALA A 248 -43.62 8.47 -22.03
N VAL A 249 -42.49 9.04 -21.66
CA VAL A 249 -41.56 9.61 -22.64
C VAL A 249 -40.87 8.44 -23.34
N LYS A 250 -41.49 7.93 -24.39
CA LYS A 250 -40.83 7.07 -25.36
C LYS A 250 -39.68 7.88 -25.94
N LEU A 251 -38.44 7.58 -25.49
CA LEU A 251 -37.25 8.02 -26.21
C LEU A 251 -37.37 7.48 -27.65
N ARG A 252 -37.50 8.37 -28.60
CA ARG A 252 -37.44 7.99 -30.03
C ARG A 252 -36.07 7.39 -30.27
N GLY A 253 -36.00 6.24 -30.95
CA GLY A 253 -34.76 5.51 -31.19
C GLY A 253 -33.62 6.30 -31.84
N SER A 254 -33.89 7.51 -32.34
CA SER A 254 -32.88 8.45 -32.84
C SER A 254 -32.08 9.19 -31.72
N GLU A 255 -32.57 9.21 -30.48
CA GLU A 255 -31.87 9.88 -29.37
C GLU A 255 -30.96 8.95 -28.61
N LEU A 256 -31.01 7.64 -28.85
CA LEU A 256 -30.10 6.64 -28.26
C LEU A 256 -28.74 6.56 -28.97
N LEU A 257 -28.56 7.22 -30.10
CA LEU A 257 -27.32 7.22 -30.90
C LEU A 257 -26.46 8.47 -30.65
N THR A 258 -26.82 9.37 -29.72
CA THR A 258 -26.13 10.62 -29.44
C THR A 258 -25.69 10.75 -27.96
N LEU A 259 -25.69 9.63 -27.21
CA LEU A 259 -25.14 9.58 -25.84
C LEU A 259 -23.87 8.70 -25.84
#